data_382a98f8f985e1a170f69783d49d12c0
#
_entry.id   382a98f8f985e1a170f69783d49d12c0
#
_cell.length_a   1.000
_cell.length_b   1.000
_cell.length_c   1.000
_cell.angle_alpha   90.00
_cell.angle_beta   90.00
_cell.angle_gamma   90.00
#
_symmetry.space_group_name_H-M   'P 1'
#
loop_
_entity.id
_entity.type
_entity.pdbx_description
1 polymer ?
#
loop_
_entity_poly.entity_id
_entity_poly.type
_entity_poly.pdbx_seq_one_letter_code
_entity_poly.pdbx_strand_id
1 'polypeptide(L)'
;MAAKKKIAQTVITEGKYYTINAANGKVVEVADYNIDNGAKIQLWDNANAEWQQWNFVAAGDGVYRIQNRFTGKMLDLDMGGVSDGTRVHQWEGAQASSQLWVVEPTNDGRVKIKSNLAGKLLDPGMATENG
;
A
#
# COMPACT_ATOMS: atom_id res chain seq x y z
N MET A 1 -26.28 -30.29 -7.03
CA MET A 1 -25.94 -28.89 -7.29
C MET A 1 -24.44 -28.72 -7.11
N ALA A 2 -23.76 -28.25 -8.14
CA ALA A 2 -22.32 -28.01 -8.05
C ALA A 2 -22.05 -26.79 -7.14
N ALA A 3 -21.15 -26.91 -6.18
CA ALA A 3 -20.73 -25.80 -5.37
C ALA A 3 -19.93 -24.82 -6.23
N LYS A 4 -20.24 -23.54 -6.14
CA LYS A 4 -19.41 -22.50 -6.77
C LYS A 4 -18.01 -22.54 -6.15
N LYS A 5 -17.00 -22.62 -6.99
CA LYS A 5 -15.62 -22.51 -6.56
C LYS A 5 -15.38 -21.08 -6.06
N LYS A 6 -15.10 -20.92 -4.79
CA LYS A 6 -14.72 -19.62 -4.24
C LYS A 6 -13.28 -19.32 -4.61
N ILE A 7 -13.03 -18.11 -5.09
CA ILE A 7 -11.69 -17.57 -5.22
C ILE A 7 -11.21 -17.25 -3.79
N ALA A 8 -10.04 -17.75 -3.42
CA ALA A 8 -9.47 -17.49 -2.10
C ALA A 8 -9.20 -16.00 -1.94
N GLN A 9 -9.65 -15.43 -0.84
CA GLN A 9 -9.35 -14.04 -0.51
C GLN A 9 -7.92 -13.93 0.00
N THR A 10 -7.29 -12.78 -0.25
CA THR A 10 -5.96 -12.48 0.25
C THR A 10 -6.00 -12.39 1.78
N VAL A 11 -5.10 -13.11 2.42
CA VAL A 11 -4.89 -13.05 3.87
C VAL A 11 -3.53 -12.42 4.14
N ILE A 12 -3.53 -11.36 4.95
CA ILE A 12 -2.31 -10.67 5.35
C ILE A 12 -1.79 -11.29 6.65
N THR A 13 -0.54 -11.72 6.63
CA THR A 13 0.14 -12.28 7.80
C THR A 13 1.20 -11.30 8.30
N GLU A 14 1.14 -10.93 9.57
CA GLU A 14 2.17 -10.09 10.18
C GLU A 14 3.54 -10.76 10.12
N GLY A 15 4.57 -9.95 9.97
CA GLY A 15 5.94 -10.42 9.88
C GLY A 15 6.36 -10.91 8.51
N LYS A 16 5.43 -11.01 7.55
CA LYS A 16 5.75 -11.31 6.16
C LYS A 16 5.83 -10.03 5.34
N TYR A 17 6.64 -10.07 4.29
CA TYR A 17 6.77 -8.96 3.36
C TYR A 17 6.00 -9.25 2.08
N TYR A 18 5.36 -8.21 1.56
CA TYR A 18 4.50 -8.29 0.38
C TYR A 18 4.89 -7.23 -0.64
N THR A 19 4.70 -7.52 -1.91
CA THR A 19 4.63 -6.48 -2.93
C THR A 19 3.17 -6.03 -3.06
N ILE A 20 2.98 -4.75 -3.38
CA ILE A 20 1.67 -4.18 -3.69
C ILE A 20 1.63 -3.99 -5.18
N ASN A 21 0.85 -4.81 -5.87
CA ASN A 21 0.83 -4.89 -7.33
C ASN A 21 -0.37 -4.14 -7.89
N ALA A 22 -0.12 -3.25 -8.84
CA ALA A 22 -1.17 -2.63 -9.62
C ALA A 22 -1.67 -3.57 -10.71
N ALA A 23 -2.80 -3.24 -11.33
CA ALA A 23 -3.41 -4.06 -12.38
C ALA A 23 -2.49 -4.26 -13.60
N ASN A 24 -1.56 -3.32 -13.85
CA ASN A 24 -0.59 -3.42 -14.94
C ASN A 24 0.65 -4.29 -14.59
N GLY A 25 0.67 -4.90 -13.42
CA GLY A 25 1.78 -5.76 -12.98
C GLY A 25 2.94 -5.02 -12.32
N LYS A 26 2.93 -3.69 -12.33
CA LYS A 26 3.95 -2.90 -11.65
C LYS A 26 3.70 -2.89 -10.14
N VAL A 27 4.73 -2.62 -9.36
CA VAL A 27 4.66 -2.63 -7.90
C VAL A 27 4.90 -1.26 -7.31
N VAL A 28 4.31 -1.04 -6.13
CA VAL A 28 4.48 0.17 -5.34
C VAL A 28 5.86 0.15 -4.68
N GLU A 29 6.61 1.23 -4.86
CA GLU A 29 7.94 1.35 -4.31
C GLU A 29 8.24 2.75 -3.80
N VAL A 30 9.31 2.86 -3.00
CA VAL A 30 9.93 4.16 -2.69
C VAL A 30 10.85 4.53 -3.84
N ALA A 31 10.63 5.72 -4.42
CA ALA A 31 11.41 6.18 -5.57
C ALA A 31 12.90 6.27 -5.22
N ASP A 32 13.73 5.77 -6.12
CA ASP A 32 15.20 5.86 -6.02
C ASP A 32 15.77 5.35 -4.70
N TYR A 33 15.09 4.36 -4.07
CA TYR A 33 15.42 3.82 -2.75
C TYR A 33 15.77 4.92 -1.74
N ASN A 34 15.04 6.03 -1.80
CA ASN A 34 15.23 7.20 -0.95
C ASN A 34 14.80 6.90 0.49
N ILE A 35 15.64 7.21 1.46
CA ILE A 35 15.37 6.94 2.87
C ILE A 35 14.74 8.13 3.62
N ASP A 36 14.55 9.27 2.97
CA ASP A 36 14.09 10.49 3.61
C ASP A 36 12.58 10.53 3.82
N ASN A 37 12.15 11.27 4.84
CA ASN A 37 10.74 11.64 4.98
C ASN A 37 10.29 12.45 3.77
N GLY A 38 9.09 12.15 3.27
CA GLY A 38 8.54 12.81 2.10
C GLY A 38 8.97 12.20 0.78
N ALA A 39 9.76 11.13 0.78
CA ALA A 39 10.17 10.46 -0.45
C ALA A 39 8.96 10.00 -1.24
N LYS A 40 9.03 10.18 -2.56
CA LYS A 40 7.96 9.84 -3.48
C LYS A 40 7.69 8.33 -3.47
N ILE A 41 6.41 7.98 -3.49
CA ILE A 41 5.94 6.62 -3.74
C ILE A 41 5.49 6.54 -5.19
N GLN A 42 5.90 5.51 -5.89
CA GLN A 42 5.65 5.36 -7.33
C GLN A 42 5.41 3.90 -7.70
N LEU A 43 5.02 3.66 -8.95
CA LEU A 43 5.00 2.34 -9.55
C LEU A 43 6.29 2.09 -10.33
N TRP A 44 6.78 0.87 -10.28
CA TRP A 44 7.97 0.45 -11.02
C TRP A 44 7.88 -1.03 -11.36
N ASP A 45 8.69 -1.47 -12.30
CA ASP A 45 8.81 -2.89 -12.59
C ASP A 45 9.26 -3.66 -11.36
N ASN A 46 8.69 -4.83 -11.15
CA ASN A 46 9.05 -5.64 -9.99
C ASN A 46 10.46 -6.23 -10.14
N ALA A 47 11.36 -5.74 -9.32
CA ALA A 47 12.73 -6.24 -9.21
C ALA A 47 12.94 -7.08 -7.95
N ASN A 48 11.87 -7.34 -7.20
CA ASN A 48 11.89 -8.00 -5.90
C ASN A 48 12.89 -7.35 -4.93
N ALA A 49 13.03 -6.03 -5.02
CA ALA A 49 13.94 -5.25 -4.19
C ALA A 49 13.29 -4.93 -2.84
N GLU A 50 14.11 -4.71 -1.81
CA GLU A 50 13.60 -4.43 -0.46
C GLU A 50 12.74 -3.15 -0.40
N TRP A 51 13.04 -2.14 -1.21
CA TRP A 51 12.24 -0.90 -1.29
C TRP A 51 10.91 -1.09 -2.03
N GLN A 52 10.65 -2.27 -2.56
CA GLN A 52 9.39 -2.70 -3.17
C GLN A 52 8.61 -3.65 -2.27
N GLN A 53 9.07 -3.90 -1.08
CA GLN A 53 8.46 -4.86 -0.15
C GLN A 53 7.95 -4.14 1.09
N TRP A 54 6.78 -4.57 1.53
CA TRP A 54 6.04 -3.90 2.59
C TRP A 54 5.56 -4.87 3.65
N ASN A 55 5.68 -4.45 4.90
CA ASN A 55 5.15 -5.15 6.05
C ASN A 55 3.83 -4.48 6.46
N PHE A 56 2.79 -5.28 6.64
CA PHE A 56 1.48 -4.79 7.06
C PHE A 56 1.34 -5.00 8.57
N VAL A 57 1.47 -3.93 9.32
CA VAL A 57 1.40 -3.94 10.78
C VAL A 57 -0.04 -3.68 11.21
N ALA A 58 -0.68 -4.66 11.85
CA ALA A 58 -2.07 -4.54 12.28
C ALA A 58 -2.24 -3.40 13.28
N ALA A 59 -3.24 -2.55 13.03
CA ALA A 59 -3.57 -1.40 13.87
C ALA A 59 -5.04 -1.38 14.28
N GLY A 60 -5.79 -2.41 13.92
CA GLY A 60 -7.20 -2.58 14.20
C GLY A 60 -7.76 -3.65 13.27
N ASP A 61 -9.04 -3.94 13.38
CA ASP A 61 -9.69 -4.93 12.54
C ASP A 61 -9.73 -4.45 11.07
N GLY A 62 -8.97 -5.10 10.21
CA GLY A 62 -8.84 -4.71 8.81
C GLY A 62 -8.06 -3.43 8.57
N VAL A 63 -7.43 -2.86 9.59
CA VAL A 63 -6.67 -1.61 9.51
C VAL A 63 -5.20 -1.87 9.76
N TYR A 64 -4.35 -1.30 8.94
CA TYR A 64 -2.90 -1.54 8.97
C TYR A 64 -2.11 -0.25 8.82
N ARG A 65 -0.89 -0.26 9.40
CA ARG A 65 0.21 0.59 8.95
C ARG A 65 1.00 -0.20 7.93
N ILE A 66 1.42 0.45 6.86
CA ILE A 66 2.14 -0.20 5.76
C ILE A 66 3.57 0.32 5.78
N GLN A 67 4.50 -0.55 6.21
CA GLN A 67 5.88 -0.19 6.48
C GLN A 67 6.80 -0.70 5.38
N ASN A 68 7.64 0.18 4.85
CA ASN A 68 8.62 -0.22 3.85
C ASN A 68 9.73 -1.06 4.48
N ARG A 69 10.07 -2.18 3.85
CA ARG A 69 11.10 -3.09 4.34
C ARG A 69 12.49 -2.44 4.37
N PHE A 70 12.82 -1.65 3.37
CA PHE A 70 14.13 -1.04 3.25
C PHE A 70 14.31 0.16 4.17
N THR A 71 13.33 1.07 4.18
CA THR A 71 13.46 2.33 4.91
C THR A 71 12.93 2.27 6.35
N GLY A 72 12.05 1.32 6.64
CA GLY A 72 11.33 1.28 7.92
C GLY A 72 10.26 2.35 8.07
N LYS A 73 10.08 3.20 7.07
CA LYS A 73 9.08 4.28 7.10
C LYS A 73 7.72 3.80 6.62
N MET A 74 6.70 4.58 6.93
CA MET A 74 5.30 4.22 6.70
C MET A 74 4.75 4.89 5.45
N LEU A 75 3.86 4.19 4.76
CA LEU A 75 3.03 4.78 3.71
C LEU A 75 2.11 5.80 4.37
N ASP A 76 2.10 7.03 3.87
CA ASP A 76 1.49 8.18 4.53
C ASP A 76 0.83 9.11 3.51
N LEU A 77 -0.30 9.71 3.88
CA LEU A 77 -0.91 10.78 3.10
C LEU A 77 -0.21 12.10 3.36
N ASP A 78 0.24 12.76 2.30
CA ASP A 78 0.96 14.02 2.40
C ASP A 78 0.11 15.06 3.15
N MET A 79 0.66 15.60 4.24
CA MET A 79 0.05 16.59 5.13
C MET A 79 -1.34 16.19 5.64
N GLY A 80 -1.64 14.89 5.72
CA GLY A 80 -2.95 14.40 6.16
C GLY A 80 -4.11 14.80 5.24
N GLY A 81 -3.84 15.01 3.95
CA GLY A 81 -4.84 15.43 2.99
C GLY A 81 -5.95 14.41 2.78
N VAL A 82 -7.17 14.89 2.53
CA VAL A 82 -8.36 14.04 2.36
C VAL A 82 -9.02 14.23 1.00
N SER A 83 -8.51 15.11 0.17
CA SER A 83 -9.05 15.39 -1.16
C SER A 83 -8.57 14.37 -2.19
N ASP A 84 -9.32 14.21 -3.28
CA ASP A 84 -8.86 13.44 -4.42
C ASP A 84 -7.55 14.01 -4.93
N GLY A 85 -6.61 13.13 -5.31
CA GLY A 85 -5.31 13.54 -5.78
C GLY A 85 -4.30 13.86 -4.69
N THR A 86 -4.65 13.69 -3.41
CA THR A 86 -3.67 13.81 -2.32
C THR A 86 -2.53 12.82 -2.56
N ARG A 87 -1.31 13.35 -2.51
CA ARG A 87 -0.12 12.55 -2.77
C ARG A 87 0.16 11.60 -1.62
N VAL A 88 0.61 10.41 -1.96
CA VAL A 88 1.14 9.43 -1.00
C VAL A 88 2.65 9.50 -1.01
N HIS A 89 3.25 9.54 0.17
CA HIS A 89 4.70 9.54 0.33
C HIS A 89 5.08 8.58 1.47
N GLN A 90 6.36 8.47 1.78
CA GLN A 90 6.77 7.80 3.02
C GLN A 90 7.06 8.83 4.10
N TRP A 91 6.83 8.44 5.34
CA TRP A 91 7.16 9.25 6.51
C TRP A 91 7.50 8.35 7.70
N GLU A 92 8.28 8.85 8.63
CA GLU A 92 8.57 8.12 9.85
C GLU A 92 7.28 7.73 10.59
N GLY A 93 7.30 6.60 11.29
CA GLY A 93 6.14 6.10 12.01
C GLY A 93 5.65 7.10 13.06
N ALA A 94 4.35 7.38 13.02
CA ALA A 94 3.68 8.28 13.97
C ALA A 94 2.30 7.71 14.31
N GLN A 95 1.70 8.19 15.40
CA GLN A 95 0.33 7.83 15.76
C GLN A 95 -0.68 8.67 14.97
N ALA A 96 -0.46 8.77 13.67
CA ALA A 96 -1.24 9.63 12.79
C ALA A 96 -2.23 8.82 11.97
N SER A 97 -3.46 9.32 11.83
CA SER A 97 -4.51 8.69 11.00
C SER A 97 -4.13 8.64 9.53
N SER A 98 -3.28 9.56 9.08
CA SER A 98 -2.78 9.58 7.70
C SER A 98 -1.92 8.36 7.33
N GLN A 99 -1.48 7.60 8.33
CA GLN A 99 -0.69 6.37 8.16
C GLN A 99 -1.52 5.10 8.35
N LEU A 100 -2.83 5.21 8.50
CA LEU A 100 -3.72 4.07 8.67
C LEU A 100 -4.43 3.74 7.36
N TRP A 101 -4.41 2.47 7.00
CA TRP A 101 -4.95 1.97 5.75
C TRP A 101 -5.89 0.80 6.00
N VAL A 102 -7.06 0.86 5.39
CA VAL A 102 -8.03 -0.24 5.40
C VAL A 102 -7.73 -1.14 4.22
N VAL A 103 -7.54 -2.42 4.47
CA VAL A 103 -7.32 -3.41 3.42
C VAL A 103 -8.55 -4.30 3.34
N GLU A 104 -9.27 -4.22 2.21
CA GLU A 104 -10.51 -4.95 1.98
C GLU A 104 -10.29 -6.01 0.89
N PRO A 105 -10.35 -7.30 1.24
CA PRO A 105 -10.32 -8.34 0.21
C PRO A 105 -11.54 -8.25 -0.71
N THR A 106 -11.33 -8.48 -1.99
CA THR A 106 -12.40 -8.51 -2.98
C THR A 106 -12.70 -9.94 -3.40
N ASN A 107 -13.80 -10.14 -4.14
CA ASN A 107 -14.24 -11.47 -4.55
C ASN A 107 -13.35 -12.10 -5.63
N ASP A 108 -12.48 -11.33 -6.25
CA ASP A 108 -11.59 -11.79 -7.34
C ASP A 108 -10.17 -12.12 -6.85
N GLY A 109 -9.96 -12.21 -5.53
CA GLY A 109 -8.65 -12.52 -4.96
C GLY A 109 -7.73 -11.32 -4.82
N ARG A 110 -8.22 -10.11 -5.09
CA ARG A 110 -7.49 -8.85 -4.95
C ARG A 110 -7.85 -8.16 -3.64
N VAL A 111 -7.22 -7.02 -3.40
CA VAL A 111 -7.56 -6.16 -2.27
C VAL A 111 -7.75 -4.72 -2.74
N LYS A 112 -8.59 -3.99 -2.01
CA LYS A 112 -8.64 -2.54 -2.08
C LYS A 112 -7.88 -1.99 -0.89
N ILE A 113 -7.01 -1.03 -1.11
CA ILE A 113 -6.30 -0.32 -0.05
C ILE A 113 -6.87 1.09 0.00
N LYS A 114 -7.44 1.43 1.13
CA LYS A 114 -8.20 2.66 1.30
C LYS A 114 -7.66 3.41 2.50
N SER A 115 -7.50 4.73 2.38
CA SER A 115 -7.12 5.55 3.52
C SER A 115 -8.19 5.48 4.60
N ASN A 116 -7.78 5.18 5.82
CA ASN A 116 -8.70 5.22 6.96
C ASN A 116 -9.16 6.64 7.27
N LEU A 117 -8.28 7.61 7.06
CA LEU A 117 -8.59 9.03 7.29
C LEU A 117 -9.55 9.59 6.25
N ALA A 118 -9.24 9.39 4.97
CA ALA A 118 -9.98 10.01 3.86
C ALA A 118 -11.10 9.14 3.30
N GLY A 119 -11.08 7.82 3.56
CA GLY A 119 -12.02 6.87 2.98
C GLY A 119 -11.82 6.65 1.49
N LYS A 120 -10.71 7.11 0.91
CA LYS A 120 -10.44 7.05 -0.53
C LYS A 120 -9.43 5.97 -0.86
N LEU A 121 -9.56 5.42 -2.07
CA LEU A 121 -8.71 4.32 -2.54
C LEU A 121 -7.31 4.81 -2.91
N LEU A 122 -6.32 3.98 -2.61
CA LEU A 122 -4.99 4.11 -3.16
C LEU A 122 -5.08 3.83 -4.66
N ASP A 123 -4.63 4.78 -5.48
CA ASP A 123 -4.81 4.79 -6.91
C ASP A 123 -3.48 5.17 -7.58
N PRO A 124 -3.06 4.46 -8.64
CA PRO A 124 -1.86 4.83 -9.38
C PRO A 124 -2.05 6.14 -10.18
N GLY A 125 -3.23 6.72 -10.20
CA GLY A 125 -3.54 7.85 -11.05
C GLY A 125 -3.56 7.41 -12.51
N MET A 126 -2.89 8.15 -13.38
CA MET A 126 -2.77 7.82 -14.80
C MET A 126 -1.46 7.08 -15.13
N ALA A 127 -0.78 6.56 -14.12
CA ALA A 127 0.53 5.92 -14.31
C ALA A 127 0.39 4.60 -15.06
N THR A 128 0.97 4.52 -16.23
CA THR A 128 1.08 3.30 -17.04
C THR A 128 2.53 2.86 -17.24
N GLU A 129 3.47 3.69 -16.84
CA GLU A 129 4.90 3.50 -16.98
C GLU A 129 5.58 3.61 -15.61
N ASN A 130 6.87 3.28 -15.58
CA ASN A 130 7.68 3.42 -14.39
C ASN A 130 7.82 4.89 -14.00
N GLY A 131 7.72 5.18 -12.70
CA GLY A 131 7.81 6.52 -12.15
C GLY A 131 6.45 7.16 -11.72
#